data_d587b148e71ebe28a4bdddb9f9a6e227
#
_entry.id   d587b148e71ebe28a4bdddb9f9a6e227
#
_cell.length_a   1.000
_cell.length_b   1.000
_cell.length_c   1.000
_cell.angle_alpha   90.00
_cell.angle_beta   90.00
_cell.angle_gamma   90.00
#
_symmetry.space_group_name_H-M   'P 1'
#
loop_
_entity.id
_entity.type
_entity.pdbx_description
1 polymer ?
#
loop_
_entity_poly.entity_id
_entity_poly.type
_entity_poly.pdbx_seq_one_letter_code
_entity_poly.pdbx_strand_id
1 'polypeptide(L)'
;MREKRIVLVNDVTGLSRCSVACQLPIISAMGIETAFVPTAILSINTYHKDFFFDDYTSKMNDYIETYKKMNIDFDGICSGFLGSAKQIEIVKEFFKDFKTEKNFILVDPVMGDHGKLYPTYTREMQEKMRELMPYAAIVTPNLTELCALIDEAYHETSNEQELKRMCEKLSQMGPKMIVVTGISIGHQILNFVYNHGKVEKIYAKRIGEDRSGTGDVISAVIAGSYLKEQNFL
;
A
#
# COMPACT_ATOMS: atom_id res chain seq x y z
N MET A 1 -16.68 23.75 5.09
CA MET A 1 -16.37 22.28 4.99
C MET A 1 -14.91 22.12 5.38
N ARG A 2 -14.55 21.14 6.21
CA ARG A 2 -13.14 20.86 6.47
C ARG A 2 -12.48 20.31 5.19
N GLU A 3 -11.19 20.55 5.05
CA GLU A 3 -10.41 19.94 3.97
C GLU A 3 -10.41 18.41 4.11
N LYS A 4 -10.43 17.70 2.98
CA LYS A 4 -10.31 16.25 2.98
C LYS A 4 -8.91 15.85 3.42
N ARG A 5 -8.79 14.77 4.21
CA ARG A 5 -7.53 14.36 4.82
C ARG A 5 -7.26 12.88 4.61
N ILE A 6 -6.04 12.55 4.19
CA ILE A 6 -5.51 11.18 4.13
C ILE A 6 -4.41 11.02 5.18
N VAL A 7 -4.38 9.90 5.88
CA VAL A 7 -3.26 9.50 6.72
C VAL A 7 -2.47 8.38 6.06
N LEU A 8 -1.15 8.53 6.04
CA LEU A 8 -0.19 7.54 5.56
C LEU A 8 0.43 6.81 6.75
N VAL A 9 0.30 5.49 6.82
CA VAL A 9 1.01 4.65 7.78
C VAL A 9 2.15 3.99 7.04
N ASN A 10 3.33 4.63 7.04
CA ASN A 10 4.46 4.22 6.22
C ASN A 10 5.79 4.73 6.82
N ASP A 11 6.92 4.26 6.32
CA ASP A 11 8.23 4.76 6.74
C ASP A 11 8.52 6.17 6.20
N VAL A 12 9.48 6.83 6.84
CA VAL A 12 10.03 8.11 6.42
C VAL A 12 11.47 7.91 5.98
N THR A 13 11.72 7.95 4.69
CA THR A 13 13.05 7.77 4.09
C THR A 13 13.63 9.11 3.64
N GLY A 14 14.80 9.48 4.18
CA GLY A 14 15.41 10.79 3.97
C GLY A 14 15.94 11.01 2.55
N LEU A 15 16.76 10.08 2.06
CA LEU A 15 17.29 10.12 0.69
C LEU A 15 16.72 8.97 -0.10
N SER A 16 15.73 9.26 -0.90
CA SER A 16 15.06 8.41 -1.91
C SER A 16 13.68 9.00 -2.19
N ARG A 17 13.11 8.64 -3.32
CA ARG A 17 11.74 9.04 -3.67
C ARG A 17 10.80 7.85 -3.43
N CYS A 18 10.64 7.47 -2.17
CA CYS A 18 9.77 6.37 -1.74
C CYS A 18 9.02 6.74 -0.46
N SER A 19 8.08 5.92 -0.07
CA SER A 19 7.35 5.99 1.18
C SER A 19 6.68 7.36 1.41
N VAL A 20 6.61 7.85 2.64
CA VAL A 20 6.00 9.17 2.97
C VAL A 20 6.62 10.31 2.18
N ALA A 21 7.95 10.31 1.96
CA ALA A 21 8.64 11.36 1.22
C ALA A 21 8.18 11.51 -0.23
N CYS A 22 7.61 10.44 -0.81
CA CYS A 22 7.03 10.42 -2.15
C CYS A 22 5.51 10.64 -2.11
N GLN A 23 4.79 9.93 -1.25
CA GLN A 23 3.33 9.95 -1.21
C GLN A 23 2.77 11.29 -0.75
N LEU A 24 3.35 11.89 0.30
CA LEU A 24 2.88 13.15 0.88
C LEU A 24 2.82 14.30 -0.14
N PRO A 25 3.90 14.62 -0.89
CA PRO A 25 3.84 15.71 -1.87
C PRO A 25 2.86 15.43 -3.01
N ILE A 26 2.66 14.16 -3.42
CA ILE A 26 1.70 13.80 -4.47
C ILE A 26 0.28 14.09 -4.00
N ILE A 27 -0.10 13.59 -2.82
CA ILE A 27 -1.43 13.78 -2.25
C ILE A 27 -1.70 15.26 -1.95
N SER A 28 -0.70 15.98 -1.41
CA SER A 28 -0.81 17.42 -1.14
C SER A 28 -0.98 18.23 -2.43
N ALA A 29 -0.27 17.87 -3.52
CA ALA A 29 -0.46 18.51 -4.83
C ALA A 29 -1.86 18.27 -5.42
N MET A 30 -2.54 17.21 -4.99
CA MET A 30 -3.94 16.97 -5.32
C MET A 30 -4.92 17.78 -4.45
N GLY A 31 -4.43 18.68 -3.58
CA GLY A 31 -5.27 19.53 -2.71
C GLY A 31 -5.92 18.75 -1.57
N ILE A 32 -5.26 17.72 -1.05
CA ILE A 32 -5.71 16.89 0.07
C ILE A 32 -4.72 17.07 1.21
N GLU A 33 -5.21 17.35 2.41
CA GLU A 33 -4.39 17.41 3.62
C GLU A 33 -3.81 16.01 3.90
N THR A 34 -2.50 15.93 4.16
CA THR A 34 -1.82 14.66 4.37
C THR A 34 -1.21 14.61 5.77
N ALA A 35 -1.69 13.68 6.59
CA ALA A 35 -1.07 13.29 7.85
C ALA A 35 -0.27 12.00 7.66
N PHE A 36 0.58 11.62 8.62
CA PHE A 36 1.24 10.31 8.60
C PHE A 36 1.49 9.76 10.01
N VAL A 37 1.57 8.44 10.10
CA VAL A 37 2.06 7.69 11.26
C VAL A 37 3.33 6.98 10.81
N PRO A 38 4.52 7.35 11.34
CA PRO A 38 5.77 6.74 10.93
C PRO A 38 5.87 5.29 11.43
N THR A 39 6.31 4.37 10.58
CA THR A 39 6.62 2.98 10.94
C THR A 39 8.11 2.78 11.19
N ALA A 40 8.95 3.53 10.47
CA ALA A 40 10.39 3.58 10.62
C ALA A 40 10.93 4.92 10.11
N ILE A 41 12.15 5.27 10.51
CA ILE A 41 12.89 6.40 9.94
C ILE A 41 14.19 5.86 9.35
N LEU A 42 14.38 6.08 8.05
CA LEU A 42 15.56 5.62 7.33
C LEU A 42 16.36 6.82 6.77
N SER A 43 17.69 6.71 6.78
CA SER A 43 18.53 7.68 6.08
C SER A 43 18.39 7.57 4.56
N ILE A 44 18.31 6.35 4.06
CA ILE A 44 18.09 5.96 2.66
C ILE A 44 17.36 4.62 2.63
N ASN A 45 16.72 4.26 1.53
CA ASN A 45 15.97 3.01 1.44
C ASN A 45 16.85 1.76 1.54
N THR A 46 16.25 0.64 1.90
CA THR A 46 16.91 -0.65 2.16
C THR A 46 17.52 -1.33 0.92
N TYR A 47 17.38 -0.75 -0.27
CA TYR A 47 18.08 -1.21 -1.48
C TYR A 47 19.59 -0.95 -1.39
N HIS A 48 19.99 0.08 -0.62
CA HIS A 48 21.39 0.39 -0.39
C HIS A 48 21.98 -0.49 0.72
N LYS A 49 23.26 -0.84 0.60
CA LYS A 49 23.95 -1.74 1.52
C LYS A 49 24.12 -1.11 2.93
N ASP A 50 24.36 0.18 2.98
CA ASP A 50 24.58 0.93 4.22
C ASP A 50 23.47 1.96 4.39
N PHE A 51 22.63 1.77 5.40
CA PHE A 51 21.54 2.70 5.76
C PHE A 51 21.37 2.75 7.27
N PHE A 52 20.95 3.90 7.78
CA PHE A 52 20.45 4.00 9.15
C PHE A 52 18.98 3.63 9.18
N PHE A 53 18.57 2.88 10.20
CA PHE A 53 17.21 2.44 10.40
C PHE A 53 16.83 2.59 11.87
N ASP A 54 15.84 3.42 12.17
CA ASP A 54 15.19 3.53 13.48
C ASP A 54 13.78 2.94 13.39
N ASP A 55 13.56 1.81 14.06
CA ASP A 55 12.25 1.16 14.18
C ASP A 55 11.35 1.98 15.11
N TYR A 56 10.23 2.45 14.58
CA TYR A 56 9.32 3.30 15.33
C TYR A 56 8.22 2.54 16.11
N THR A 57 8.24 1.20 16.10
CA THR A 57 7.20 0.33 16.69
C THR A 57 6.83 0.73 18.10
N SER A 58 7.82 0.99 18.98
CA SER A 58 7.59 1.32 20.39
C SER A 58 6.89 2.67 20.60
N LYS A 59 6.91 3.55 19.62
CA LYS A 59 6.39 4.92 19.70
C LYS A 59 5.07 5.09 18.93
N MET A 60 4.70 4.13 18.08
CA MET A 60 3.51 4.24 17.22
C MET A 60 2.23 4.44 18.02
N ASN A 61 2.04 3.71 19.12
CA ASN A 61 0.83 3.83 19.93
C ASN A 61 0.68 5.22 20.56
N ASP A 62 1.75 5.79 21.10
CA ASP A 62 1.74 7.14 21.70
C ASP A 62 1.47 8.20 20.63
N TYR A 63 2.02 7.99 19.42
CA TYR A 63 1.78 8.84 18.27
C TYR A 63 0.30 8.83 17.86
N ILE A 64 -0.28 7.64 17.71
CA ILE A 64 -1.69 7.42 17.33
C ILE A 64 -2.64 7.96 18.41
N GLU A 65 -2.28 7.81 19.67
CA GLU A 65 -3.08 8.28 20.82
C GLU A 65 -3.29 9.81 20.77
N THR A 66 -2.36 10.55 20.20
CA THR A 66 -2.52 12.00 19.98
C THR A 66 -3.66 12.29 19.01
N TYR A 67 -3.77 11.53 17.92
CA TYR A 67 -4.87 11.67 16.97
C TYR A 67 -6.23 11.34 17.61
N LYS A 68 -6.28 10.31 18.47
CA LYS A 68 -7.50 9.95 19.22
C LYS A 68 -7.91 11.07 20.17
N LYS A 69 -6.98 11.59 20.99
CA LYS A 69 -7.25 12.67 21.96
C LYS A 69 -7.74 13.95 21.28
N MET A 70 -7.25 14.23 20.08
CA MET A 70 -7.65 15.39 19.30
C MET A 70 -8.92 15.13 18.47
N ASN A 71 -9.51 13.93 18.52
CA ASN A 71 -10.65 13.50 17.70
C ASN A 71 -10.44 13.80 16.21
N ILE A 72 -9.25 13.43 15.70
CA ILE A 72 -8.92 13.64 14.29
C ILE A 72 -9.65 12.61 13.42
N ASP A 73 -10.36 13.08 12.41
CA ASP A 73 -11.00 12.24 11.39
C ASP A 73 -10.15 12.20 10.12
N PHE A 74 -10.11 11.02 9.48
CA PHE A 74 -9.47 10.79 8.19
C PHE A 74 -10.52 10.37 7.16
N ASP A 75 -10.46 10.93 5.95
CA ASP A 75 -11.29 10.53 4.80
C ASP A 75 -10.68 9.33 4.05
N GLY A 76 -9.38 9.12 4.21
CA GLY A 76 -8.65 7.96 3.69
C GLY A 76 -7.51 7.55 4.62
N ILE A 77 -7.26 6.26 4.70
CA ILE A 77 -6.16 5.66 5.45
C ILE A 77 -5.36 4.80 4.47
N CYS A 78 -4.07 5.06 4.34
CA CYS A 78 -3.19 4.30 3.44
C CYS A 78 -2.05 3.68 4.25
N SER A 79 -1.88 2.36 4.18
CA SER A 79 -0.71 1.69 4.75
C SER A 79 0.28 1.28 3.66
N GLY A 80 1.56 1.35 3.98
CA GLY A 80 2.67 0.89 3.14
C GLY A 80 3.59 -0.03 3.92
N PHE A 81 4.89 0.28 3.97
CA PHE A 81 5.88 -0.55 4.63
C PHE A 81 5.62 -0.72 6.14
N LEU A 82 5.56 -1.99 6.57
CA LEU A 82 5.46 -2.40 7.98
C LEU A 82 6.64 -3.31 8.32
N GLY A 83 7.46 -2.89 9.27
CA GLY A 83 8.74 -3.53 9.58
C GLY A 83 8.66 -4.75 10.48
N SER A 84 7.49 -5.06 11.07
CA SER A 84 7.35 -6.20 11.99
C SER A 84 5.90 -6.68 12.11
N ALA A 85 5.72 -7.92 12.57
CA ALA A 85 4.41 -8.48 12.91
C ALA A 85 3.67 -7.61 13.94
N LYS A 86 4.43 -7.00 14.87
CA LYS A 86 3.86 -6.08 15.88
C LYS A 86 3.30 -4.81 15.24
N GLN A 87 3.96 -4.24 14.25
CA GLN A 87 3.43 -3.09 13.52
C GLN A 87 2.13 -3.43 12.79
N ILE A 88 2.03 -4.62 12.18
CA ILE A 88 0.79 -5.06 11.54
C ILE A 88 -0.36 -5.13 12.55
N GLU A 89 -0.12 -5.61 13.77
CA GLU A 89 -1.11 -5.59 14.84
C GLU A 89 -1.54 -4.16 15.22
N ILE A 90 -0.57 -3.25 15.39
CA ILE A 90 -0.86 -1.85 15.70
C ILE A 90 -1.69 -1.20 14.57
N VAL A 91 -1.35 -1.47 13.31
CA VAL A 91 -2.09 -0.94 12.16
C VAL A 91 -3.49 -1.53 12.07
N LYS A 92 -3.65 -2.82 12.40
CA LYS A 92 -4.99 -3.44 12.48
C LYS A 92 -5.88 -2.76 13.52
N GLU A 93 -5.34 -2.46 14.71
CA GLU A 93 -6.08 -1.71 15.73
C GLU A 93 -6.34 -0.26 15.28
N PHE A 94 -5.37 0.39 14.63
CA PHE A 94 -5.56 1.71 14.05
C PHE A 94 -6.70 1.72 13.02
N PHE A 95 -6.80 0.70 12.18
CA PHE A 95 -7.91 0.56 11.24
C PHE A 95 -9.26 0.43 11.97
N LYS A 96 -9.33 -0.37 13.03
CA LYS A 96 -10.56 -0.52 13.83
C LYS A 96 -11.01 0.80 14.47
N ASP A 97 -10.04 1.56 14.99
CA ASP A 97 -10.31 2.80 15.72
C ASP A 97 -10.76 3.94 14.80
N PHE A 98 -10.21 4.01 13.58
CA PHE A 98 -10.41 5.14 12.66
C PHE A 98 -11.28 4.80 11.44
N LYS A 99 -11.60 3.52 11.17
CA LYS A 99 -12.49 3.15 10.07
C LYS A 99 -13.92 3.61 10.36
N THR A 100 -14.51 4.26 9.37
CA THR A 100 -15.92 4.67 9.38
C THR A 100 -16.60 4.25 8.08
N GLU A 101 -17.91 4.42 7.98
CA GLU A 101 -18.64 4.21 6.72
C GLU A 101 -18.31 5.24 5.63
N LYS A 102 -17.69 6.37 6.02
CA LYS A 102 -17.41 7.50 5.13
C LYS A 102 -15.97 7.56 4.61
N ASN A 103 -15.08 6.76 5.19
CA ASN A 103 -13.70 6.72 4.75
C ASN A 103 -13.35 5.41 4.05
N PHE A 104 -12.22 5.39 3.35
CA PHE A 104 -11.68 4.17 2.75
C PHE A 104 -10.34 3.81 3.38
N ILE A 105 -9.98 2.54 3.27
CA ILE A 105 -8.65 2.03 3.62
C ILE A 105 -8.02 1.46 2.36
N LEU A 106 -6.83 1.96 2.02
CA LEU A 106 -5.96 1.42 1.00
C LEU A 106 -4.79 0.71 1.68
N VAL A 107 -4.58 -0.55 1.35
CA VAL A 107 -3.43 -1.33 1.81
C VAL A 107 -2.48 -1.56 0.63
N ASP A 108 -1.29 -1.00 0.71
CA ASP A 108 -0.15 -1.38 -0.11
C ASP A 108 0.63 -2.47 0.65
N PRO A 109 0.53 -3.75 0.25
CA PRO A 109 1.01 -4.86 1.07
C PRO A 109 2.50 -5.13 0.84
N VAL A 110 3.34 -4.13 1.11
CA VAL A 110 4.78 -4.16 0.85
C VAL A 110 5.45 -5.37 1.52
N MET A 111 5.68 -6.44 0.76
CA MET A 111 6.25 -7.71 1.25
C MET A 111 7.46 -8.19 0.46
N GLY A 112 7.53 -7.88 -0.81
CA GLY A 112 8.57 -8.39 -1.70
C GLY A 112 8.33 -8.06 -3.16
N ASP A 113 9.26 -8.46 -4.02
CA ASP A 113 9.16 -8.29 -5.47
C ASP A 113 9.91 -9.39 -6.22
N HIS A 114 9.62 -9.56 -7.52
CA HIS A 114 10.27 -10.56 -8.40
C HIS A 114 10.31 -11.98 -7.81
N GLY A 115 9.21 -12.41 -7.18
CA GLY A 115 9.07 -13.73 -6.58
C GLY A 115 9.81 -13.93 -5.26
N LYS A 116 10.35 -12.88 -4.66
CA LYS A 116 11.11 -12.95 -3.40
C LYS A 116 10.54 -11.98 -2.37
N LEU A 117 10.31 -12.48 -1.17
CA LEU A 117 10.02 -11.61 -0.03
C LEU A 117 11.30 -10.84 0.35
N TYR A 118 11.11 -9.63 0.88
CA TYR A 118 12.22 -8.85 1.41
C TYR A 118 12.88 -9.58 2.59
N PRO A 119 14.19 -9.44 2.81
CA PRO A 119 14.93 -10.18 3.84
C PRO A 119 14.39 -10.02 5.26
N THR A 120 13.75 -8.89 5.53
CA THR A 120 13.12 -8.58 6.82
C THR A 120 11.71 -9.16 6.97
N TYR A 121 11.12 -9.70 5.89
CA TYR A 121 9.72 -10.14 5.88
C TYR A 121 9.62 -11.63 6.24
N THR A 122 8.91 -11.93 7.32
CA THR A 122 8.74 -13.30 7.81
C THR A 122 7.41 -13.92 7.36
N ARG A 123 7.30 -15.26 7.47
CA ARG A 123 6.03 -15.95 7.22
C ARG A 123 4.92 -15.47 8.17
N GLU A 124 5.25 -15.21 9.43
CA GLU A 124 4.30 -14.64 10.41
C GLU A 124 3.77 -13.28 9.91
N MET A 125 4.63 -12.42 9.41
CA MET A 125 4.22 -11.12 8.85
C MET A 125 3.30 -11.30 7.63
N GLN A 126 3.57 -12.28 6.77
CA GLN A 126 2.72 -12.60 5.62
C GLN A 126 1.31 -13.04 6.07
N GLU A 127 1.23 -13.89 7.08
CA GLU A 127 -0.04 -14.35 7.66
C GLU A 127 -0.81 -13.17 8.28
N LYS A 128 -0.12 -12.33 9.05
CA LYS A 128 -0.72 -11.14 9.67
C LYS A 128 -1.13 -10.06 8.64
N MET A 129 -0.40 -9.90 7.53
CA MET A 129 -0.79 -8.97 6.46
C MET A 129 -2.18 -9.34 5.90
N ARG A 130 -2.51 -10.61 5.81
CA ARG A 130 -3.84 -11.06 5.39
C ARG A 130 -4.95 -10.61 6.34
N GLU A 131 -4.63 -10.42 7.63
CA GLU A 131 -5.59 -9.93 8.62
C GLU A 131 -6.01 -8.47 8.39
N LEU A 132 -5.27 -7.72 7.56
CA LEU A 132 -5.62 -6.36 7.17
C LEU A 132 -6.64 -6.33 6.01
N MET A 133 -6.74 -7.39 5.22
CA MET A 133 -7.59 -7.45 4.02
C MET A 133 -9.07 -7.18 4.31
N PRO A 134 -9.70 -7.69 5.40
CA PRO A 134 -11.09 -7.39 5.71
C PRO A 134 -11.42 -5.91 5.94
N TYR A 135 -10.40 -5.09 6.21
CA TYR A 135 -10.56 -3.64 6.41
C TYR A 135 -10.37 -2.84 5.11
N ALA A 136 -9.63 -3.41 4.15
CA ALA A 136 -9.24 -2.73 2.94
C ALA A 136 -10.41 -2.60 1.94
N ALA A 137 -10.63 -1.40 1.43
CA ALA A 137 -11.45 -1.16 0.25
C ALA A 137 -10.63 -1.38 -1.03
N ILE A 138 -9.35 -0.96 -0.98
CA ILE A 138 -8.40 -0.99 -2.10
C ILE A 138 -7.12 -1.69 -1.66
N VAL A 139 -6.56 -2.52 -2.53
CA VAL A 139 -5.23 -3.15 -2.34
C VAL A 139 -4.41 -3.00 -3.61
N THR A 140 -3.11 -2.66 -3.46
CA THR A 140 -2.21 -2.38 -4.59
C THR A 140 -1.01 -3.34 -4.68
N PRO A 141 -1.21 -4.67 -4.68
CA PRO A 141 -0.12 -5.62 -4.68
C PRO A 141 0.62 -5.66 -6.02
N ASN A 142 1.92 -5.93 -6.01
CA ASN A 142 2.58 -6.51 -7.16
C ASN A 142 2.24 -8.02 -7.27
N LEU A 143 2.72 -8.70 -8.32
CA LEU A 143 2.40 -10.12 -8.53
C LEU A 143 2.95 -11.03 -7.42
N THR A 144 4.10 -10.71 -6.84
CA THR A 144 4.69 -11.45 -5.71
C THR A 144 3.79 -11.35 -4.48
N GLU A 145 3.36 -10.16 -4.18
CA GLU A 145 2.49 -9.84 -3.05
C GLU A 145 1.09 -10.44 -3.23
N LEU A 146 0.55 -10.39 -4.45
CA LEU A 146 -0.72 -11.03 -4.76
C LEU A 146 -0.65 -12.55 -4.49
N CYS A 147 0.38 -13.24 -4.99
CA CYS A 147 0.60 -14.65 -4.73
C CYS A 147 0.73 -14.93 -3.22
N ALA A 148 1.51 -14.11 -2.50
CA ALA A 148 1.71 -14.24 -1.06
C ALA A 148 0.40 -14.06 -0.28
N LEU A 149 -0.44 -13.08 -0.64
CA LEU A 149 -1.73 -12.84 0.02
C LEU A 149 -2.71 -13.99 -0.18
N ILE A 150 -2.77 -14.58 -1.37
CA ILE A 150 -3.69 -15.67 -1.67
C ILE A 150 -3.15 -17.07 -1.36
N ASP A 151 -1.93 -17.15 -0.80
CA ASP A 151 -1.23 -18.41 -0.47
C ASP A 151 -1.01 -19.31 -1.69
N GLU A 152 -0.51 -18.75 -2.75
CA GLU A 152 -0.12 -19.46 -3.96
C GLU A 152 1.38 -19.27 -4.25
N ALA A 153 2.00 -20.27 -4.86
CA ALA A 153 3.38 -20.16 -5.29
C ALA A 153 3.52 -19.06 -6.36
N TYR A 154 4.57 -18.26 -6.23
CA TYR A 154 4.87 -17.24 -7.23
C TYR A 154 5.12 -17.85 -8.60
N HIS A 155 4.53 -17.28 -9.62
CA HIS A 155 4.83 -17.49 -11.02
C HIS A 155 4.52 -16.23 -11.83
N GLU A 156 5.27 -16.02 -12.88
CA GLU A 156 5.00 -14.89 -13.78
C GLU A 156 3.77 -15.18 -14.63
N THR A 157 2.84 -14.26 -14.66
CA THR A 157 1.66 -14.32 -15.52
C THR A 157 1.20 -12.94 -15.96
N SER A 158 0.70 -12.85 -17.18
CA SER A 158 -0.05 -11.73 -17.72
C SER A 158 -1.39 -12.18 -18.32
N ASN A 159 -1.75 -13.43 -18.06
CA ASN A 159 -3.01 -14.01 -18.54
C ASN A 159 -4.18 -13.38 -17.78
N GLU A 160 -5.12 -12.78 -18.52
CA GLU A 160 -6.25 -12.05 -17.94
C GLU A 160 -7.15 -12.94 -17.06
N GLN A 161 -7.45 -14.16 -17.54
CA GLN A 161 -8.34 -15.07 -16.80
C GLN A 161 -7.70 -15.52 -15.48
N GLU A 162 -6.40 -15.75 -15.49
CA GLU A 162 -5.65 -16.14 -14.32
C GLU A 162 -5.53 -14.98 -13.32
N LEU A 163 -5.13 -13.79 -13.76
CA LEU A 163 -5.09 -12.59 -12.91
C LEU A 163 -6.45 -12.28 -12.31
N LYS A 164 -7.52 -12.41 -13.10
CA LYS A 164 -8.89 -12.26 -12.61
C LYS A 164 -9.22 -13.26 -11.51
N ARG A 165 -8.92 -14.56 -11.71
CA ARG A 165 -9.12 -15.61 -10.70
C ARG A 165 -8.37 -15.29 -9.41
N MET A 166 -7.10 -14.85 -9.52
CA MET A 166 -6.30 -14.49 -8.36
C MET A 166 -6.89 -13.29 -7.60
N CYS A 167 -7.33 -12.27 -8.33
CA CYS A 167 -8.01 -11.12 -7.74
C CYS A 167 -9.36 -11.50 -7.10
N GLU A 168 -10.13 -12.39 -7.72
CA GLU A 168 -11.38 -12.92 -7.14
C GLU A 168 -11.11 -13.61 -5.80
N LYS A 169 -10.05 -14.44 -5.72
CA LYS A 169 -9.64 -15.09 -4.48
C LYS A 169 -9.26 -14.06 -3.39
N LEU A 170 -8.48 -13.05 -3.73
CA LEU A 170 -8.14 -11.96 -2.80
C LEU A 170 -9.39 -11.16 -2.39
N SER A 171 -10.29 -10.90 -3.33
CA SER A 171 -11.54 -10.16 -3.07
C SER A 171 -12.49 -10.87 -2.09
N GLN A 172 -12.41 -12.20 -1.96
CA GLN A 172 -13.13 -12.95 -0.94
C GLN A 172 -12.64 -12.65 0.48
N MET A 173 -11.41 -12.14 0.63
CA MET A 173 -10.84 -11.75 1.91
C MET A 173 -11.27 -10.33 2.38
N GLY A 174 -11.90 -9.55 1.50
CA GLY A 174 -12.40 -8.20 1.86
C GLY A 174 -12.39 -7.19 0.71
N PRO A 175 -11.23 -6.87 0.13
CA PRO A 175 -11.11 -5.76 -0.82
C PRO A 175 -11.92 -6.01 -2.08
N LYS A 176 -12.57 -4.96 -2.58
CA LYS A 176 -13.35 -5.05 -3.84
C LYS A 176 -12.65 -4.38 -5.01
N MET A 177 -11.65 -3.54 -4.74
CA MET A 177 -10.79 -2.94 -5.72
C MET A 177 -9.35 -3.41 -5.50
N ILE A 178 -8.77 -4.04 -6.52
CA ILE A 178 -7.41 -4.60 -6.48
C ILE A 178 -6.69 -4.11 -7.72
N VAL A 179 -5.54 -3.47 -7.52
CA VAL A 179 -4.69 -3.03 -8.63
C VAL A 179 -3.39 -3.82 -8.57
N VAL A 180 -3.27 -4.84 -9.41
CA VAL A 180 -2.02 -5.61 -9.51
C VAL A 180 -1.04 -4.81 -10.34
N THR A 181 0.02 -4.32 -9.71
CA THR A 181 0.96 -3.36 -10.28
C THR A 181 2.18 -4.02 -10.89
N GLY A 182 2.79 -3.38 -11.87
CA GLY A 182 4.17 -3.67 -12.29
C GLY A 182 4.36 -4.95 -13.10
N ILE A 183 3.33 -5.55 -13.69
CA ILE A 183 3.47 -6.76 -14.50
C ILE A 183 4.21 -6.44 -15.80
N SER A 184 5.37 -7.06 -15.99
CA SER A 184 6.22 -6.83 -17.17
C SER A 184 5.71 -7.60 -18.39
N ILE A 185 5.49 -6.89 -19.52
CA ILE A 185 5.10 -7.47 -20.80
C ILE A 185 6.00 -6.88 -21.89
N GLY A 186 7.12 -7.54 -22.19
CA GLY A 186 8.10 -7.04 -23.14
C GLY A 186 8.60 -5.63 -22.76
N HIS A 187 8.33 -4.63 -23.59
CA HIS A 187 8.69 -3.23 -23.33
C HIS A 187 7.59 -2.40 -22.65
N GLN A 188 6.55 -3.06 -22.15
CA GLN A 188 5.44 -2.44 -21.46
C GLN A 188 5.32 -2.94 -20.04
N ILE A 189 4.66 -2.15 -19.22
CA ILE A 189 4.22 -2.51 -17.87
C ILE A 189 2.69 -2.51 -17.89
N LEU A 190 2.09 -3.61 -17.45
CA LEU A 190 0.67 -3.74 -17.24
C LEU A 190 0.36 -3.48 -15.75
N ASN A 191 -0.58 -2.59 -15.48
CA ASN A 191 -1.32 -2.56 -14.23
C ASN A 191 -2.70 -3.17 -14.49
N PHE A 192 -3.01 -4.23 -13.76
CA PHE A 192 -4.26 -4.98 -13.90
C PHE A 192 -5.23 -4.55 -12.81
N VAL A 193 -6.33 -3.94 -13.21
CA VAL A 193 -7.35 -3.42 -12.29
C VAL A 193 -8.52 -4.40 -12.22
N TYR A 194 -8.83 -4.86 -11.02
CA TYR A 194 -10.03 -5.60 -10.69
C TYR A 194 -10.91 -4.73 -9.79
N ASN A 195 -12.14 -4.45 -10.23
CA ASN A 195 -13.09 -3.63 -9.52
C ASN A 195 -14.47 -4.27 -9.51
N HIS A 196 -14.89 -4.81 -8.37
CA HIS A 196 -16.20 -5.48 -8.21
C HIS A 196 -16.51 -6.53 -9.31
N GLY A 197 -15.52 -7.35 -9.69
CA GLY A 197 -15.67 -8.40 -10.72
C GLY A 197 -15.41 -7.94 -12.15
N LYS A 198 -15.34 -6.63 -12.41
CA LYS A 198 -14.90 -6.07 -13.68
C LYS A 198 -13.39 -5.96 -13.73
N VAL A 199 -12.81 -6.10 -14.91
CA VAL A 199 -11.37 -6.01 -15.12
C VAL A 199 -11.03 -4.97 -16.17
N GLU A 200 -9.92 -4.26 -15.95
CA GLU A 200 -9.30 -3.38 -16.91
C GLU A 200 -7.79 -3.55 -16.94
N LYS A 201 -7.19 -3.24 -18.06
CA LYS A 201 -5.76 -3.35 -18.30
C LYS A 201 -5.20 -1.99 -18.71
N ILE A 202 -4.32 -1.46 -17.89
CA ILE A 202 -3.67 -0.17 -18.13
C ILE A 202 -2.20 -0.45 -18.51
N TYR A 203 -1.84 -0.12 -19.73
CA TYR A 203 -0.49 -0.31 -20.23
C TYR A 203 0.29 0.99 -20.21
N ALA A 204 1.53 0.91 -19.74
CA ALA A 204 2.50 2.00 -19.81
C ALA A 204 3.77 1.51 -20.49
N LYS A 205 4.45 2.38 -21.23
CA LYS A 205 5.78 2.07 -21.78
C LYS A 205 6.80 2.01 -20.62
N ARG A 206 7.61 0.95 -20.58
CA ARG A 206 8.75 0.89 -19.66
C ARG A 206 9.77 1.95 -20.06
N ILE A 207 10.13 2.84 -19.14
CA ILE A 207 11.14 3.88 -19.33
C ILE A 207 12.24 3.70 -18.30
N GLY A 208 13.47 3.45 -18.78
CA GLY A 208 14.64 3.28 -17.93
C GLY A 208 14.64 1.97 -17.12
N GLU A 209 15.33 2.00 -16.00
CA GLU A 209 15.52 0.89 -15.08
C GLU A 209 14.49 0.93 -13.94
N ASP A 210 14.36 -0.17 -13.20
CA ASP A 210 13.49 -0.24 -12.03
C ASP A 210 13.94 0.78 -10.97
N ARG A 211 12.96 1.43 -10.35
CA ARG A 211 13.17 2.47 -9.35
C ARG A 211 12.33 2.19 -8.12
N SER A 212 12.92 2.38 -6.95
CA SER A 212 12.17 2.37 -5.69
C SER A 212 11.12 3.49 -5.66
N GLY A 213 9.98 3.23 -5.02
CA GLY A 213 8.92 4.21 -4.82
C GLY A 213 7.87 4.28 -5.92
N THR A 214 7.98 3.48 -6.99
CA THR A 214 6.94 3.45 -8.04
C THR A 214 5.60 2.94 -7.51
N GLY A 215 5.61 1.96 -6.59
CA GLY A 215 4.43 1.51 -5.84
C GLY A 215 3.81 2.64 -5.01
N ASP A 216 4.66 3.37 -4.26
CA ASP A 216 4.21 4.52 -3.46
C ASP A 216 3.57 5.63 -4.32
N VAL A 217 4.14 5.91 -5.51
CA VAL A 217 3.53 6.87 -6.46
C VAL A 217 2.15 6.41 -6.89
N ILE A 218 2.02 5.13 -7.30
CA ILE A 218 0.76 4.56 -7.77
C ILE A 218 -0.26 4.58 -6.63
N SER A 219 0.08 4.09 -5.44
CA SER A 219 -0.84 4.06 -4.30
C SER A 219 -1.29 5.45 -3.87
N ALA A 220 -0.39 6.46 -3.90
CA ALA A 220 -0.73 7.85 -3.60
C ALA A 220 -1.70 8.45 -4.62
N VAL A 221 -1.46 8.24 -5.93
CA VAL A 221 -2.35 8.71 -7.00
C VAL A 221 -3.71 8.03 -6.89
N ILE A 222 -3.74 6.71 -6.66
CA ILE A 222 -4.97 5.96 -6.44
C ILE A 222 -5.76 6.53 -5.27
N ALA A 223 -5.13 6.69 -4.10
CA ALA A 223 -5.79 7.19 -2.90
C ALA A 223 -6.37 8.61 -3.10
N GLY A 224 -5.58 9.51 -3.68
CA GLY A 224 -6.02 10.88 -3.94
C GLY A 224 -7.15 10.96 -4.97
N SER A 225 -7.09 10.17 -6.04
CA SER A 225 -8.12 10.12 -7.08
C SER A 225 -9.41 9.52 -6.55
N TYR A 226 -9.32 8.44 -5.79
CA TYR A 226 -10.49 7.80 -5.17
C TYR A 226 -11.22 8.77 -4.24
N LEU A 227 -10.48 9.50 -3.40
CA LEU A 227 -11.07 10.48 -2.50
C LEU A 227 -11.73 11.64 -3.23
N LYS A 228 -11.25 12.00 -4.41
CA LYS A 228 -11.83 13.06 -5.24
C LYS A 228 -12.97 12.59 -6.14
N GLU A 229 -13.37 11.33 -6.03
CA GLU A 229 -14.41 10.73 -6.89
C GLU A 229 -14.09 10.88 -8.39
N GLN A 230 -12.81 11.00 -8.73
CA GLN A 230 -12.38 10.97 -10.11
C GLN A 230 -12.59 9.55 -10.63
N ASN A 231 -13.19 9.42 -11.84
CA ASN A 231 -13.42 8.12 -12.45
C ASN A 231 -12.15 7.27 -12.40
N PHE A 232 -12.25 6.13 -11.75
CA PHE A 232 -11.15 5.20 -11.52
C PHE A 232 -10.89 4.31 -12.74
N LEU A 233 -11.68 4.53 -13.79
CA LEU A 233 -11.61 3.83 -15.07
C LEU A 233 -11.63 4.85 -16.19
#